data_f484b27ec049679254d3bff287a3c360
#
_entry.id   f484b27ec049679254d3bff287a3c360
#
_cell.length_a   1.000
_cell.length_b   1.000
_cell.length_c   1.000
_cell.angle_alpha   90.00
_cell.angle_beta   90.00
_cell.angle_gamma   90.00
#
_symmetry.space_group_name_H-M   'P 1'
#
loop_
_entity.id
_entity.type
_entity.pdbx_description
1 polymer ?
#
loop_
_entity_poly.entity_id
_entity_poly.type
_entity_poly.pdbx_seq_one_letter_code
_entity_poly.pdbx_strand_id
1 'polypeptide(L)'
;MNRLKYSFLVFMFLFLSACGGQADTPKSVANTFWKAVQQRDMETAKNISTWDTVDYLKYLKTEKIHPERFELGEVMVGDTKAEIVTTLYSNKQGQSGVKLPGKTLLIKTEHGWRVDVKSTLASVVRHTVDNVFEQLNGFMKEGVKELDKAFSESLKDIEKALEKGANELKKELSDPSLRAPFNSAPKSQSSQPSGRQI
;
A
#
# COMPACT_ATOMS: atom_id res chain seq x y z
N MET A 1 -33.93 52.46 15.65
CA MET A 1 -34.07 50.98 15.53
C MET A 1 -33.27 50.38 14.38
N ASN A 2 -32.95 51.09 13.32
CA ASN A 2 -32.23 50.54 12.14
C ASN A 2 -30.72 50.36 12.38
N ARG A 3 -30.07 51.15 13.20
CA ARG A 3 -28.62 51.04 13.43
C ARG A 3 -28.21 49.75 14.16
N LEU A 4 -29.08 49.21 15.01
CA LEU A 4 -28.84 47.97 15.74
C LEU A 4 -28.90 46.73 14.79
N LYS A 5 -29.81 46.77 13.77
CA LYS A 5 -29.93 45.73 12.77
C LYS A 5 -28.73 45.63 11.84
N TYR A 6 -28.17 46.78 11.47
CA TYR A 6 -26.94 46.79 10.62
C TYR A 6 -25.70 46.34 11.42
N SER A 7 -25.62 46.65 12.71
CA SER A 7 -24.53 46.17 13.55
C SER A 7 -24.54 44.64 13.70
N PHE A 8 -25.72 44.03 13.81
CA PHE A 8 -25.86 42.57 13.90
C PHE A 8 -25.53 41.88 12.56
N LEU A 9 -25.88 42.53 11.45
CA LEU A 9 -25.64 42.01 10.09
C LEU A 9 -24.15 42.06 9.74
N VAL A 10 -23.43 43.13 10.13
CA VAL A 10 -21.98 43.25 9.96
C VAL A 10 -21.22 42.27 10.86
N PHE A 11 -21.71 42.02 12.08
CA PHE A 11 -21.11 41.04 13.00
C PHE A 11 -21.28 39.60 12.49
N MET A 12 -22.39 39.28 11.83
CA MET A 12 -22.64 37.97 11.21
C MET A 12 -21.74 37.72 9.98
N PHE A 13 -21.38 38.78 9.24
CA PHE A 13 -20.45 38.68 8.10
C PHE A 13 -19.00 38.42 8.50
N LEU A 14 -18.58 38.85 9.70
CA LEU A 14 -17.23 38.64 10.21
C LEU A 14 -16.95 37.19 10.62
N PHE A 15 -17.97 36.38 10.87
CA PHE A 15 -17.80 34.96 11.18
C PHE A 15 -17.61 34.06 9.95
N LEU A 16 -17.94 34.53 8.74
CA LEU A 16 -17.77 33.72 7.52
C LEU A 16 -16.31 33.68 7.00
N SER A 17 -15.44 34.53 7.51
CA SER A 17 -14.03 34.57 7.05
C SER A 17 -13.10 33.61 7.78
N ALA A 18 -13.58 32.81 8.75
CA ALA A 18 -12.78 31.88 9.53
C ALA A 18 -12.58 30.52 8.86
N CYS A 19 -13.08 30.31 7.63
CA CYS A 19 -12.65 29.19 6.80
C CYS A 19 -11.34 29.56 6.08
N GLY A 20 -10.33 29.97 6.84
CA GLY A 20 -8.96 30.05 6.38
C GLY A 20 -8.54 28.65 5.97
N GLY A 21 -8.42 28.41 4.66
CA GLY A 21 -7.87 27.18 4.13
C GLY A 21 -6.56 26.92 4.85
N GLN A 22 -6.57 25.93 5.74
CA GLN A 22 -5.38 25.44 6.39
C GLN A 22 -4.45 25.04 5.24
N ALA A 23 -3.39 25.82 5.04
CA ALA A 23 -2.44 25.52 3.97
C ALA A 23 -2.14 24.04 4.05
N ASP A 24 -2.35 23.31 2.96
CA ASP A 24 -2.18 21.86 2.90
C ASP A 24 -0.72 21.51 3.19
N THR A 25 -0.39 21.45 4.48
CA THR A 25 0.93 20.99 4.91
C THR A 25 1.00 19.48 4.71
N PRO A 26 2.18 18.93 4.45
CA PRO A 26 2.34 17.46 4.33
C PRO A 26 1.74 16.73 5.54
N LYS A 27 1.91 17.26 6.74
CA LYS A 27 1.37 16.65 7.97
C LYS A 27 -0.15 16.69 8.02
N SER A 28 -0.77 17.77 7.58
CA SER A 28 -2.23 17.89 7.50
C SER A 28 -2.81 16.88 6.51
N VAL A 29 -2.20 16.76 5.32
CA VAL A 29 -2.63 15.81 4.29
C VAL A 29 -2.47 14.36 4.77
N ALA A 30 -1.33 14.01 5.39
CA ALA A 30 -1.13 12.68 5.96
C ALA A 30 -2.13 12.36 7.08
N ASN A 31 -2.45 13.34 7.94
CA ASN A 31 -3.44 13.17 9.00
C ASN A 31 -4.84 12.91 8.42
N THR A 32 -5.23 13.69 7.41
CA THR A 32 -6.52 13.49 6.71
C THR A 32 -6.57 12.14 6.02
N PHE A 33 -5.48 11.72 5.37
CA PHE A 33 -5.38 10.41 4.73
C PHE A 33 -5.61 9.27 5.72
N TRP A 34 -4.85 9.24 6.83
CA TRP A 34 -4.98 8.15 7.79
C TRP A 34 -6.30 8.16 8.55
N LYS A 35 -6.89 9.35 8.80
CA LYS A 35 -8.26 9.46 9.33
C LYS A 35 -9.27 8.86 8.37
N ALA A 36 -9.18 9.18 7.07
CA ALA A 36 -10.06 8.64 6.05
C ALA A 36 -9.93 7.11 5.96
N VAL A 37 -8.70 6.59 5.95
CA VAL A 37 -8.44 5.14 5.97
C VAL A 37 -9.06 4.49 7.22
N GLN A 38 -8.83 5.06 8.41
CA GLN A 38 -9.37 4.58 9.67
C GLN A 38 -10.92 4.56 9.68
N GLN A 39 -11.53 5.57 9.09
CA GLN A 39 -13.00 5.69 8.99
C GLN A 39 -13.59 4.90 7.82
N ARG A 40 -12.75 4.22 7.03
CA ARG A 40 -13.13 3.52 5.78
C ARG A 40 -13.69 4.46 4.70
N ASP A 41 -13.42 5.75 4.81
CA ASP A 41 -13.75 6.75 3.79
C ASP A 41 -12.69 6.72 2.67
N MET A 42 -12.86 5.74 1.79
CA MET A 42 -11.92 5.52 0.69
C MET A 42 -12.01 6.61 -0.39
N GLU A 43 -13.13 7.32 -0.48
CA GLU A 43 -13.26 8.44 -1.42
C GLU A 43 -12.36 9.61 -1.00
N THR A 44 -12.41 10.00 0.26
CA THR A 44 -11.49 11.02 0.78
C THR A 44 -10.03 10.57 0.65
N ALA A 45 -9.71 9.32 1.02
CA ALA A 45 -8.36 8.79 0.88
C ALA A 45 -7.87 8.82 -0.58
N LYS A 46 -8.74 8.49 -1.54
CA LYS A 46 -8.45 8.53 -2.97
C LYS A 46 -8.17 9.95 -3.45
N ASN A 47 -9.00 10.92 -3.06
CA ASN A 47 -8.90 12.31 -3.51
C ASN A 47 -7.61 13.01 -3.06
N ILE A 48 -6.99 12.53 -1.98
CA ILE A 48 -5.73 13.08 -1.45
C ILE A 48 -4.51 12.18 -1.72
N SER A 49 -4.70 11.12 -2.52
CA SER A 49 -3.62 10.27 -3.02
C SER A 49 -3.15 10.71 -4.40
N THR A 50 -1.96 10.28 -4.81
CA THR A 50 -1.51 10.43 -6.20
C THR A 50 -2.30 9.46 -7.09
N TRP A 51 -2.70 9.92 -8.26
CA TRP A 51 -3.57 9.16 -9.16
C TRP A 51 -2.94 7.84 -9.65
N ASP A 52 -1.62 7.82 -9.81
CA ASP A 52 -0.83 6.66 -10.25
C ASP A 52 -0.65 5.59 -9.16
N THR A 53 -0.89 5.94 -7.90
CA THR A 53 -0.78 5.00 -6.77
C THR A 53 -2.10 4.70 -6.06
N VAL A 54 -3.20 5.30 -6.51
CA VAL A 54 -4.52 5.15 -5.88
C VAL A 54 -5.02 3.71 -5.82
N ASP A 55 -4.66 2.87 -6.78
CA ASP A 55 -5.06 1.45 -6.82
C ASP A 55 -4.50 0.64 -5.64
N TYR A 56 -3.44 1.12 -5.01
CA TYR A 56 -2.86 0.49 -3.83
C TYR A 56 -3.73 0.63 -2.58
N LEU A 57 -4.72 1.54 -2.58
CA LEU A 57 -5.71 1.66 -1.50
C LEU A 57 -6.50 0.36 -1.25
N LYS A 58 -6.60 -0.51 -2.26
CA LYS A 58 -7.24 -1.83 -2.09
C LYS A 58 -6.62 -2.66 -0.97
N TYR A 59 -5.31 -2.50 -0.71
CA TYR A 59 -4.63 -3.22 0.36
C TYR A 59 -4.97 -2.68 1.75
N LEU A 60 -5.33 -1.38 1.86
CA LEU A 60 -5.76 -0.75 3.11
C LEU A 60 -7.23 -1.04 3.45
N LYS A 61 -8.02 -1.55 2.49
CA LYS A 61 -9.41 -1.98 2.73
C LYS A 61 -9.50 -3.30 3.47
N THR A 62 -8.43 -4.10 3.43
CA THR A 62 -8.42 -5.43 4.06
C THR A 62 -8.24 -5.28 5.57
N GLU A 63 -8.94 -6.08 6.35
CA GLU A 63 -8.85 -6.07 7.82
C GLU A 63 -7.45 -6.37 8.36
N LYS A 64 -6.58 -6.97 7.52
CA LYS A 64 -5.21 -7.33 7.89
C LYS A 64 -4.29 -6.13 8.12
N ILE A 65 -4.54 -5.00 7.41
CA ILE A 65 -3.69 -3.80 7.44
C ILE A 65 -4.49 -2.57 7.87
N HIS A 66 -5.78 -2.71 8.15
CA HIS A 66 -6.63 -1.59 8.57
C HIS A 66 -6.17 -1.06 9.95
N PRO A 67 -5.71 0.20 10.04
CA PRO A 67 -5.27 0.77 11.31
C PRO A 67 -6.48 1.20 12.14
N GLU A 68 -6.55 0.76 13.38
CA GLU A 68 -7.51 1.30 14.37
C GLU A 68 -7.05 2.63 14.94
N ARG A 69 -5.75 2.83 15.01
CA ARG A 69 -5.11 4.07 15.47
C ARG A 69 -3.83 4.31 14.68
N PHE A 70 -3.48 5.56 14.52
CA PHE A 70 -2.20 5.97 13.93
C PHE A 70 -1.58 7.12 14.71
N GLU A 71 -0.27 7.27 14.60
CA GLU A 71 0.50 8.36 15.16
C GLU A 71 1.43 8.91 14.07
N LEU A 72 1.49 10.24 13.97
CA LEU A 72 2.38 10.97 13.08
C LEU A 72 3.49 11.64 13.88
N GLY A 73 4.71 11.23 13.63
CA GLY A 73 5.92 11.75 14.27
C GLY A 73 6.58 12.88 13.50
N GLU A 74 7.90 12.71 13.32
CA GLU A 74 8.78 13.66 12.63
C GLU A 74 8.40 13.84 11.16
N VAL A 75 8.56 15.08 10.69
CA VAL A 75 8.25 15.48 9.31
C VAL A 75 9.52 15.97 8.64
N MET A 76 9.91 15.35 7.56
CA MET A 76 10.97 15.80 6.67
C MET A 76 10.35 16.33 5.39
N VAL A 77 10.60 17.57 5.05
CA VAL A 77 10.03 18.24 3.88
C VAL A 77 11.15 18.68 2.95
N GLY A 78 11.13 18.18 1.73
CA GLY A 78 11.93 18.66 0.61
C GLY A 78 11.08 19.47 -0.39
N ASP A 79 11.67 19.86 -1.52
CA ASP A 79 11.01 20.71 -2.50
C ASP A 79 9.78 20.05 -3.14
N THR A 80 9.88 18.78 -3.49
CA THR A 80 8.84 18.02 -4.20
C THR A 80 8.35 16.79 -3.45
N LYS A 81 9.00 16.41 -2.35
CA LYS A 81 8.68 15.22 -1.56
C LYS A 81 8.67 15.55 -0.08
N ALA A 82 7.82 14.86 0.66
CA ALA A 82 7.83 14.90 2.11
C ALA A 82 7.70 13.48 2.67
N GLU A 83 8.34 13.23 3.80
CA GLU A 83 8.26 11.99 4.54
C GLU A 83 7.82 12.28 5.96
N ILE A 84 6.89 11.51 6.48
CA ILE A 84 6.37 11.64 7.83
C ILE A 84 6.49 10.28 8.52
N VAL A 85 7.25 10.22 9.59
CA VAL A 85 7.31 9.04 10.45
C VAL A 85 5.89 8.69 10.89
N THR A 86 5.47 7.47 10.64
CA THR A 86 4.10 7.04 10.88
C THR A 86 4.11 5.70 11.60
N THR A 87 3.32 5.59 12.65
CA THR A 87 3.09 4.32 13.33
C THR A 87 1.62 3.98 13.23
N LEU A 88 1.33 2.80 12.67
CA LEU A 88 -0.02 2.26 12.60
C LEU A 88 -0.21 1.23 13.72
N TYR A 89 -1.38 1.19 14.30
CA TYR A 89 -1.76 0.23 15.33
C TYR A 89 -2.98 -0.55 14.82
N SER A 90 -2.82 -1.86 14.71
CA SER A 90 -3.89 -2.77 14.30
C SER A 90 -4.21 -3.69 15.48
N ASN A 91 -5.49 -3.83 15.80
CA ASN A 91 -5.94 -4.74 16.83
C ASN A 91 -6.40 -6.04 16.17
N LYS A 92 -5.65 -7.10 16.35
CA LYS A 92 -6.17 -8.44 16.03
C LYS A 92 -6.94 -8.92 17.26
N GLN A 93 -8.19 -9.31 17.08
CA GLN A 93 -9.03 -9.88 18.14
C GLN A 93 -8.22 -10.83 19.02
N GLY A 94 -8.00 -10.44 20.30
CA GLY A 94 -7.36 -11.27 21.32
C GLY A 94 -5.84 -11.21 21.41
N GLN A 95 -5.16 -10.39 20.62
CA GLN A 95 -3.72 -10.15 20.76
C GLN A 95 -3.44 -8.66 20.96
N SER A 96 -2.42 -8.34 21.79
CA SER A 96 -1.91 -6.99 21.96
C SER A 96 -1.71 -6.34 20.59
N GLY A 97 -2.23 -5.12 20.40
CA GLY A 97 -2.25 -4.43 19.12
C GLY A 97 -0.89 -4.45 18.41
N VAL A 98 -0.88 -4.89 17.17
CA VAL A 98 0.35 -4.94 16.36
C VAL A 98 0.74 -3.51 16.01
N LYS A 99 1.97 -3.13 16.34
CA LYS A 99 2.57 -1.84 16.00
C LYS A 99 3.32 -2.00 14.69
N LEU A 100 2.90 -1.26 13.66
CA LEU A 100 3.49 -1.26 12.33
C LEU A 100 4.17 0.09 12.09
N PRO A 101 5.48 0.20 12.29
CA PRO A 101 6.21 1.42 11.99
C PRO A 101 6.40 1.56 10.48
N GLY A 102 6.48 2.80 10.02
CA GLY A 102 6.72 3.13 8.62
C GLY A 102 6.81 4.63 8.42
N LYS A 103 6.72 5.05 7.17
CA LYS A 103 6.68 6.46 6.77
C LYS A 103 5.51 6.69 5.83
N THR A 104 4.82 7.81 6.01
CA THR A 104 3.90 8.32 4.99
C THR A 104 4.70 9.18 4.02
N LEU A 105 4.70 8.80 2.76
CA LEU A 105 5.39 9.52 1.70
C LEU A 105 4.40 10.36 0.92
N LEU A 106 4.78 11.62 0.66
CA LEU A 106 3.95 12.57 -0.07
C LEU A 106 4.75 13.18 -1.21
N ILE A 107 4.04 13.52 -2.26
CA ILE A 107 4.56 14.21 -3.45
C ILE A 107 3.81 15.52 -3.58
N LYS A 108 4.54 16.60 -3.86
CA LYS A 108 3.98 17.91 -4.18
C LYS A 108 3.54 17.92 -5.64
N THR A 109 2.27 18.15 -5.86
CA THR A 109 1.65 18.29 -7.18
C THR A 109 1.21 19.74 -7.41
N GLU A 110 0.71 20.05 -8.60
CA GLU A 110 0.10 21.36 -8.90
C GLU A 110 -1.10 21.67 -7.99
N HIS A 111 -1.76 20.60 -7.48
CA HIS A 111 -2.93 20.71 -6.59
C HIS A 111 -2.58 20.53 -5.11
N GLY A 112 -1.32 20.74 -4.72
CA GLY A 112 -0.85 20.59 -3.36
C GLY A 112 -0.23 19.21 -3.07
N TRP A 113 -0.06 18.90 -1.80
CA TRP A 113 0.52 17.63 -1.37
C TRP A 113 -0.46 16.47 -1.56
N ARG A 114 0.06 15.33 -2.04
CA ARG A 114 -0.69 14.08 -2.23
C ARG A 114 0.09 12.90 -1.69
N VAL A 115 -0.61 11.93 -1.12
CA VAL A 115 0.01 10.72 -0.58
C VAL A 115 0.38 9.76 -1.70
N ASP A 116 1.65 9.36 -1.77
CA ASP A 116 2.09 8.21 -2.56
C ASP A 116 1.79 6.92 -1.78
N VAL A 117 0.65 6.31 -2.09
CA VAL A 117 0.15 5.13 -1.38
C VAL A 117 1.08 3.94 -1.55
N LYS A 118 1.63 3.74 -2.74
CA LYS A 118 2.56 2.64 -3.05
C LYS A 118 3.81 2.71 -2.18
N SER A 119 4.47 3.86 -2.20
CA SER A 119 5.71 4.05 -1.44
C SER A 119 5.45 4.05 0.07
N THR A 120 4.31 4.56 0.52
CA THR A 120 3.88 4.50 1.92
C THR A 120 3.73 3.06 2.38
N LEU A 121 2.99 2.23 1.65
CA LEU A 121 2.83 0.80 1.98
C LEU A 121 4.15 0.04 1.94
N ALA A 122 4.99 0.30 0.94
CA ALA A 122 6.31 -0.31 0.85
C ALA A 122 7.19 0.04 2.05
N SER A 123 7.09 1.28 2.57
CA SER A 123 7.80 1.70 3.79
C SER A 123 7.33 0.91 5.02
N VAL A 124 6.01 0.76 5.21
CA VAL A 124 5.45 -0.02 6.34
C VAL A 124 5.90 -1.47 6.28
N VAL A 125 5.85 -2.10 5.10
CA VAL A 125 6.30 -3.49 4.93
C VAL A 125 7.79 -3.64 5.25
N ARG A 126 8.63 -2.76 4.72
CA ARG A 126 10.09 -2.80 4.96
C ARG A 126 10.41 -2.70 6.45
N HIS A 127 9.90 -1.68 7.13
CA HIS A 127 10.17 -1.50 8.56
C HIS A 127 9.60 -2.64 9.43
N THR A 128 8.52 -3.28 9.01
CA THR A 128 7.99 -4.44 9.72
C THR A 128 8.91 -5.64 9.57
N VAL A 129 9.45 -5.87 8.38
CA VAL A 129 10.41 -6.96 8.12
C VAL A 129 11.71 -6.71 8.88
N ASP A 130 12.27 -5.51 8.82
CA ASP A 130 13.51 -5.15 9.52
C ASP A 130 13.38 -5.37 11.04
N ASN A 131 12.25 -4.96 11.65
CA ASN A 131 12.00 -5.17 13.07
C ASN A 131 11.87 -6.66 13.45
N VAL A 132 11.26 -7.47 12.59
CA VAL A 132 11.18 -8.93 12.82
C VAL A 132 12.57 -9.56 12.74
N PHE A 133 13.39 -9.13 11.79
CA PHE A 133 14.78 -9.59 11.68
C PHE A 133 15.62 -9.18 12.88
N GLU A 134 15.50 -7.96 13.38
CA GLU A 134 16.21 -7.49 14.57
C GLU A 134 15.78 -8.27 15.82
N GLN A 135 14.49 -8.54 15.99
CA GLN A 135 13.98 -9.34 17.08
C GLN A 135 14.50 -10.79 16.99
N LEU A 136 14.45 -11.41 15.80
CA LEU A 136 14.99 -12.74 15.59
C LEU A 136 16.50 -12.80 15.87
N ASN A 137 17.26 -11.80 15.42
CA ASN A 137 18.69 -11.70 15.74
C ASN A 137 18.96 -11.50 17.23
N GLY A 138 18.10 -10.75 17.93
CA GLY A 138 18.13 -10.62 19.38
C GLY A 138 17.92 -11.97 20.09
N PHE A 139 16.89 -12.70 19.71
CA PHE A 139 16.63 -14.04 20.23
C PHE A 139 17.75 -15.02 19.91
N MET A 140 18.36 -14.93 18.72
CA MET A 140 19.50 -15.77 18.33
C MET A 140 20.76 -15.47 19.13
N LYS A 141 20.96 -14.23 19.60
CA LYS A 141 22.12 -13.89 20.44
C LYS A 141 22.01 -14.34 21.89
N GLU A 142 20.81 -14.42 22.43
CA GLU A 142 20.58 -14.64 23.87
C GLU A 142 20.34 -16.09 24.28
N GLY A 143 20.00 -17.03 23.37
CA GLY A 143 19.55 -18.31 23.88
C GLY A 143 19.68 -19.56 23.03
N VAL A 144 20.34 -19.54 21.88
CA VAL A 144 20.10 -20.57 20.88
C VAL A 144 21.35 -21.32 20.43
N LYS A 145 22.14 -21.84 21.35
CA LYS A 145 23.11 -22.91 21.00
C LYS A 145 22.45 -24.25 20.62
N GLU A 146 21.24 -24.50 21.07
CA GLU A 146 20.51 -25.76 20.75
C GLU A 146 19.56 -25.64 19.56
N LEU A 147 19.00 -24.44 19.30
CA LEU A 147 18.15 -24.19 18.13
C LEU A 147 18.95 -23.98 16.84
N ASP A 148 20.21 -23.58 16.93
CA ASP A 148 21.10 -23.35 15.79
C ASP A 148 21.24 -24.59 14.90
N LYS A 149 21.26 -25.78 15.51
CA LYS A 149 21.34 -27.06 14.80
C LYS A 149 20.03 -27.38 14.08
N ALA A 150 18.89 -27.24 14.76
CA ALA A 150 17.57 -27.53 14.18
C ALA A 150 17.18 -26.52 13.11
N PHE A 151 17.53 -25.23 13.29
CA PHE A 151 17.28 -24.20 12.30
C PHE A 151 18.20 -24.31 11.08
N SER A 152 19.47 -24.66 11.31
CA SER A 152 20.43 -24.95 10.23
C SER A 152 20.02 -26.18 9.41
N GLU A 153 19.46 -27.22 10.06
CA GLU A 153 18.89 -28.37 9.35
C GLU A 153 17.63 -27.99 8.56
N SER A 154 16.74 -27.17 9.13
CA SER A 154 15.55 -26.67 8.41
C SER A 154 15.90 -25.77 7.23
N LEU A 155 16.90 -24.91 7.34
CA LEU A 155 17.38 -24.11 6.22
C LEU A 155 17.99 -24.96 5.10
N LYS A 156 18.76 -26.02 5.45
CA LYS A 156 19.27 -26.99 4.48
C LYS A 156 18.14 -27.76 3.78
N ASP A 157 17.08 -28.07 4.49
CA ASP A 157 15.93 -28.75 3.89
C ASP A 157 15.14 -27.83 2.97
N ILE A 158 15.01 -26.54 3.32
CA ILE A 158 14.41 -25.52 2.44
C ILE A 158 15.31 -25.30 1.21
N GLU A 159 16.62 -25.22 1.38
CA GLU A 159 17.57 -25.05 0.27
C GLU A 159 17.48 -26.26 -0.69
N LYS A 160 17.47 -27.48 -0.17
CA LYS A 160 17.28 -28.70 -0.98
C LYS A 160 15.92 -28.73 -1.69
N ALA A 161 14.85 -28.29 -1.00
CA ALA A 161 13.52 -28.23 -1.60
C ALA A 161 13.45 -27.19 -2.72
N LEU A 162 14.10 -26.03 -2.55
CA LEU A 162 14.21 -25.01 -3.58
C LEU A 162 15.05 -25.48 -4.77
N GLU A 163 16.18 -26.12 -4.51
CA GLU A 163 17.06 -26.66 -5.57
C GLU A 163 16.35 -27.76 -6.34
N LYS A 164 15.63 -28.66 -5.65
CA LYS A 164 14.81 -29.70 -6.29
C LYS A 164 13.69 -29.11 -7.12
N GLY A 165 12.95 -28.12 -6.58
CA GLY A 165 11.88 -27.43 -7.31
C GLY A 165 12.41 -26.67 -8.54
N ALA A 166 13.56 -25.99 -8.41
CA ALA A 166 14.22 -25.32 -9.54
C ALA A 166 14.67 -26.30 -10.62
N ASN A 167 15.19 -27.48 -10.24
CA ASN A 167 15.62 -28.52 -11.17
C ASN A 167 14.42 -29.20 -11.87
N GLU A 168 13.32 -29.41 -11.15
CA GLU A 168 12.07 -29.94 -11.72
C GLU A 168 11.48 -28.94 -12.72
N LEU A 169 11.41 -27.66 -12.36
CA LEU A 169 10.96 -26.60 -13.26
C LEU A 169 11.84 -26.49 -14.52
N LYS A 170 13.16 -26.56 -14.34
CA LYS A 170 14.12 -26.55 -15.46
C LYS A 170 13.93 -27.75 -16.37
N LYS A 171 13.62 -28.93 -15.81
CA LYS A 171 13.33 -30.14 -16.57
C LYS A 171 12.02 -30.03 -17.36
N GLU A 172 10.96 -29.51 -16.74
CA GLU A 172 9.69 -29.27 -17.44
C GLU A 172 9.82 -28.23 -18.55
N LEU A 173 10.54 -27.12 -18.30
CA LEU A 173 10.80 -26.10 -19.34
C LEU A 173 11.73 -26.59 -20.45
N SER A 174 12.49 -27.67 -20.21
CA SER A 174 13.38 -28.28 -21.20
C SER A 174 12.71 -29.41 -21.99
N ASP A 175 11.47 -29.77 -21.66
CA ASP A 175 10.73 -30.82 -22.38
C ASP A 175 10.33 -30.32 -23.79
N PRO A 176 10.83 -30.97 -24.86
CA PRO A 176 10.52 -30.54 -26.21
C PRO A 176 9.02 -30.71 -26.57
N SER A 177 8.27 -31.48 -25.79
CA SER A 177 6.83 -31.69 -26.01
C SER A 177 5.98 -30.46 -25.67
N LEU A 178 6.48 -29.56 -24.82
CA LEU A 178 5.85 -28.28 -24.49
C LEU A 178 6.18 -27.18 -25.51
N ARG A 179 7.07 -27.44 -26.46
CA ARG A 179 7.39 -26.56 -27.59
C ARG A 179 6.56 -26.91 -28.84
N ALA A 180 5.35 -27.41 -28.69
CA ALA A 180 4.47 -27.55 -29.82
C ALA A 180 4.30 -26.19 -30.52
N PRO A 181 4.64 -26.05 -31.80
CA PRO A 181 4.51 -24.77 -32.48
C PRO A 181 3.03 -24.43 -32.57
N PHE A 182 2.72 -23.24 -32.10
CA PHE A 182 1.42 -22.60 -32.28
C PHE A 182 1.23 -22.25 -33.77
N ASN A 183 1.14 -23.29 -34.58
CA ASN A 183 0.98 -23.18 -36.03
C ASN A 183 -0.11 -24.14 -36.51
N SER A 184 -1.34 -23.79 -36.20
CA SER A 184 -2.50 -24.26 -36.95
C SER A 184 -3.47 -23.10 -37.09
N ALA A 185 -3.19 -22.26 -38.09
CA ALA A 185 -4.20 -21.41 -38.67
C ALA A 185 -5.36 -22.29 -39.15
N PRO A 186 -6.62 -21.98 -38.86
CA PRO A 186 -7.74 -22.72 -39.40
C PRO A 186 -7.79 -22.52 -40.91
N LYS A 187 -7.69 -23.62 -41.65
CA LYS A 187 -7.96 -23.64 -43.09
C LYS A 187 -9.38 -23.14 -43.32
N SER A 188 -9.50 -21.99 -43.95
CA SER A 188 -10.74 -21.50 -44.51
C SER A 188 -11.23 -22.50 -45.57
N GLN A 189 -12.30 -23.23 -45.26
CA GLN A 189 -13.07 -23.96 -46.27
C GLN A 189 -13.81 -22.94 -47.14
N SER A 190 -13.34 -22.77 -48.35
CA SER A 190 -14.07 -22.12 -49.42
C SER A 190 -15.28 -22.97 -49.79
N SER A 191 -16.47 -22.57 -49.37
CA SER A 191 -17.72 -23.10 -49.89
C SER A 191 -17.95 -22.54 -51.29
N GLN A 192 -17.84 -23.40 -52.31
CA GLN A 192 -18.29 -23.18 -53.67
C GLN A 192 -19.81 -22.98 -53.71
N PRO A 193 -20.34 -21.97 -54.39
CA PRO A 193 -21.77 -21.92 -54.65
C PRO A 193 -22.13 -22.85 -55.80
N SER A 194 -22.96 -23.85 -55.52
CA SER A 194 -23.56 -24.70 -56.52
C SER A 194 -24.61 -23.90 -57.32
N GLY A 195 -24.36 -23.76 -58.61
CA GLY A 195 -25.31 -23.21 -59.55
C GLY A 195 -26.56 -24.05 -59.62
N ARG A 196 -27.69 -23.43 -59.63
CA ARG A 196 -28.95 -24.01 -60.06
C ARG A 196 -29.43 -23.26 -61.28
N GLN A 197 -29.35 -23.98 -62.46
CA GLN A 197 -30.10 -23.62 -63.64
C GLN A 197 -31.56 -23.97 -63.40
N ILE A 198 -32.47 -23.11 -63.65
CA ILE A 198 -33.59 -23.10 -64.60
C ILE A 198 -34.16 -21.70 -64.61
#